data_9e6dc65a24324b33f005bbc5ea8b568e
#
_entry.id   9e6dc65a24324b33f005bbc5ea8b568e
#
_cell.length_a   1.000
_cell.length_b   1.000
_cell.length_c   1.000
_cell.angle_alpha   90.00
_cell.angle_beta   90.00
_cell.angle_gamma   90.00
#
_symmetry.space_group_name_H-M   'P 1'
#
loop_
_entity.id
_entity.type
_entity.pdbx_description
1 polymer ?
#
loop_
_entity_poly.entity_id
_entity_poly.type
_entity_poly.pdbx_seq_one_letter_code
_entity_poly.pdbx_strand_id
1 'polypeptide(L)'
;MMTITQLQYVLAVAEYKNFTLAAEKSFVTQPTLSMQVQKLEEELDVILFDRSKKPLTITTVGEKIVAQAKNIVNEALRIKDIVAQDKGYVGGPFTLGIIPTIMPTLLPMFLKSFIEKYPEVNLIIKEQNTDQLIESLKEGSIDAAIAATPLEIEDLEERPLYYEPFVGYVPKSHRLSSVKELTEADIDLSEILLLKDGHCFRDGILNLCQANNKLDLSHFQIQSGSFETLLNLSDEGLGMTLLPYLNSLALDPAKKSALKHFKAPSPAREVSLIYHNRALKIQITEALKETISNIIRGAIAFQDVKIISPINKAQ
;
A
#
# COMPACT_ATOMS: atom_id res chain seq x y z
N MET A 1 -4.22 37.38 12.57
CA MET A 1 -4.68 36.01 12.97
C MET A 1 -4.58 35.10 11.77
N MET A 2 -3.83 34.01 11.90
CA MET A 2 -3.62 32.99 10.89
C MET A 2 -4.94 32.42 10.35
N THR A 3 -5.03 32.21 9.03
CA THR A 3 -6.24 31.71 8.35
C THR A 3 -5.99 30.40 7.64
N ILE A 4 -7.03 29.59 7.46
CA ILE A 4 -6.95 28.33 6.69
C ILE A 4 -6.48 28.59 5.25
N THR A 5 -6.90 29.69 4.64
CA THR A 5 -6.47 30.09 3.28
C THR A 5 -4.97 30.34 3.19
N GLN A 6 -4.38 30.99 4.21
CA GLN A 6 -2.93 31.18 4.26
C GLN A 6 -2.19 29.84 4.37
N LEU A 7 -2.69 28.92 5.21
CA LEU A 7 -2.14 27.56 5.30
C LEU A 7 -2.24 26.81 3.97
N GLN A 8 -3.36 26.92 3.25
CA GLN A 8 -3.52 26.32 1.91
C GLN A 8 -2.49 26.87 0.92
N TYR A 9 -2.21 28.18 0.95
CA TYR A 9 -1.18 28.77 0.09
C TYR A 9 0.22 28.30 0.45
N VAL A 10 0.54 28.17 1.74
CA VAL A 10 1.82 27.60 2.19
C VAL A 10 1.97 26.17 1.67
N LEU A 11 0.93 25.34 1.78
CA LEU A 11 0.94 23.97 1.25
C LEU A 11 1.16 23.94 -0.26
N ALA A 12 0.47 24.80 -1.02
CA ALA A 12 0.65 24.89 -2.47
C ALA A 12 2.10 25.30 -2.85
N VAL A 13 2.69 26.27 -2.13
CA VAL A 13 4.09 26.68 -2.39
C VAL A 13 5.06 25.54 -2.04
N ALA A 14 4.81 24.81 -0.96
CA ALA A 14 5.63 23.66 -0.55
C ALA A 14 5.59 22.52 -1.60
N GLU A 15 4.41 22.24 -2.16
CA GLU A 15 4.19 21.20 -3.17
C GLU A 15 4.87 21.55 -4.51
N TYR A 16 4.57 22.74 -5.03
CA TYR A 16 5.06 23.14 -6.36
C TYR A 16 6.46 23.75 -6.37
N LYS A 17 7.02 24.09 -5.22
CA LYS A 17 8.33 24.77 -5.06
C LYS A 17 8.50 25.99 -5.98
N ASN A 18 7.38 26.64 -6.29
CA ASN A 18 7.29 27.76 -7.21
C ASN A 18 6.03 28.61 -6.90
N PHE A 19 6.23 29.89 -6.55
CA PHE A 19 5.13 30.79 -6.20
C PHE A 19 4.16 31.07 -7.35
N THR A 20 4.65 31.13 -8.59
CA THR A 20 3.79 31.38 -9.77
C THR A 20 2.90 30.18 -10.03
N LEU A 21 3.46 28.99 -10.08
CA LEU A 21 2.71 27.75 -10.29
C LEU A 21 1.73 27.49 -9.15
N ALA A 22 2.16 27.70 -7.90
CA ALA A 22 1.29 27.58 -6.73
C ALA A 22 0.09 28.53 -6.80
N ALA A 23 0.29 29.77 -7.27
CA ALA A 23 -0.79 30.76 -7.43
C ALA A 23 -1.78 30.34 -8.54
N GLU A 24 -1.28 29.87 -9.68
CA GLU A 24 -2.12 29.32 -10.76
C GLU A 24 -2.99 28.16 -10.27
N LYS A 25 -2.39 27.22 -9.56
CA LYS A 25 -3.09 26.07 -8.98
C LYS A 25 -4.06 26.42 -7.85
N SER A 26 -3.82 27.56 -7.20
CA SER A 26 -4.71 28.11 -6.17
C SER A 26 -5.76 29.09 -6.72
N PHE A 27 -5.82 29.28 -8.04
CA PHE A 27 -6.74 30.19 -8.74
C PHE A 27 -6.66 31.65 -8.24
N VAL A 28 -5.44 32.11 -7.94
CA VAL A 28 -5.16 33.49 -7.51
C VAL A 28 -3.96 34.07 -8.26
N THR A 29 -3.75 35.39 -8.12
CA THR A 29 -2.55 36.02 -8.69
C THR A 29 -1.33 35.75 -7.79
N GLN A 30 -0.14 35.65 -8.42
CA GLN A 30 1.11 35.42 -7.68
C GLN A 30 1.37 36.49 -6.59
N PRO A 31 1.15 37.79 -6.82
CA PRO A 31 1.29 38.78 -5.76
C PRO A 31 0.37 38.53 -4.55
N THR A 32 -0.89 38.15 -4.82
CA THR A 32 -1.86 37.84 -3.75
C THR A 32 -1.37 36.66 -2.90
N LEU A 33 -0.96 35.53 -3.52
CA LEU A 33 -0.47 34.39 -2.80
C LEU A 33 0.81 34.73 -2.01
N SER A 34 1.77 35.39 -2.66
CA SER A 34 3.04 35.77 -2.02
C SER A 34 2.84 36.69 -0.82
N MET A 35 1.94 37.67 -0.92
CA MET A 35 1.60 38.57 0.18
C MET A 35 0.95 37.80 1.36
N GLN A 36 0.08 36.83 1.08
CA GLN A 36 -0.58 36.07 2.16
C GLN A 36 0.41 35.13 2.87
N VAL A 37 1.33 34.52 2.15
CA VAL A 37 2.41 33.71 2.74
C VAL A 37 3.33 34.61 3.57
N GLN A 38 3.71 35.78 3.06
CA GLN A 38 4.54 36.73 3.79
C GLN A 38 3.87 37.24 5.09
N LYS A 39 2.58 37.55 5.05
CA LYS A 39 1.82 37.90 6.27
C LYS A 39 1.83 36.82 7.32
N LEU A 40 1.77 35.55 6.89
CA LEU A 40 1.88 34.45 7.81
C LEU A 40 3.29 34.30 8.38
N GLU A 41 4.33 34.46 7.54
CA GLU A 41 5.72 34.47 7.99
C GLU A 41 5.99 35.60 9.02
N GLU A 42 5.44 36.81 8.79
CA GLU A 42 5.51 37.93 9.70
C GLU A 42 4.74 37.68 11.02
N GLU A 43 3.52 37.09 10.96
CA GLU A 43 2.73 36.78 12.15
C GLU A 43 3.41 35.73 13.03
N LEU A 44 4.11 34.76 12.43
CA LEU A 44 4.82 33.67 13.12
C LEU A 44 6.26 34.05 13.48
N ASP A 45 6.75 35.18 13.00
CA ASP A 45 8.15 35.65 13.13
C ASP A 45 9.17 34.57 12.64
N VAL A 46 8.87 33.96 11.50
CA VAL A 46 9.72 32.93 10.88
C VAL A 46 9.71 33.03 9.35
N ILE A 47 10.77 32.57 8.72
CA ILE A 47 10.84 32.39 7.26
C ILE A 47 10.52 30.93 6.95
N LEU A 48 9.46 30.68 6.17
CA LEU A 48 9.06 29.34 5.77
C LEU A 48 9.80 28.86 4.51
N PHE A 49 10.09 29.80 3.58
CA PHE A 49 10.67 29.51 2.29
C PHE A 49 11.92 30.36 2.02
N ASP A 50 13.03 29.67 1.71
CA ASP A 50 14.26 30.35 1.25
C ASP A 50 14.12 30.71 -0.24
N ARG A 51 13.77 31.99 -0.48
CA ARG A 51 13.53 32.54 -1.83
C ARG A 51 14.81 32.83 -2.60
N SER A 52 15.99 32.76 -1.95
CA SER A 52 17.28 32.99 -2.59
C SER A 52 17.74 31.81 -3.45
N LYS A 53 17.21 30.63 -3.18
CA LYS A 53 17.55 29.38 -3.87
C LYS A 53 16.65 29.10 -5.07
N LYS A 54 17.21 28.44 -6.07
CA LYS A 54 16.49 27.94 -7.25
C LYS A 54 16.88 26.47 -7.46
N PRO A 55 15.95 25.51 -7.32
CA PRO A 55 14.53 25.71 -6.95
C PRO A 55 14.37 26.23 -5.53
N LEU A 56 13.19 26.84 -5.25
CA LEU A 56 12.76 27.29 -3.94
C LEU A 56 12.90 26.15 -2.93
N THR A 57 13.44 26.42 -1.75
CA THR A 57 13.59 25.43 -0.68
C THR A 57 12.80 25.82 0.57
N ILE A 58 12.31 24.81 1.28
CA ILE A 58 11.62 24.98 2.56
C ILE A 58 12.70 25.05 3.64
N THR A 59 12.54 25.94 4.63
CA THR A 59 13.44 26.00 5.79
C THR A 59 13.14 24.89 6.79
N THR A 60 14.07 24.58 7.69
CA THR A 60 13.86 23.54 8.72
C THR A 60 12.63 23.82 9.59
N VAL A 61 12.37 25.07 9.94
CA VAL A 61 11.14 25.46 10.66
C VAL A 61 9.93 25.38 9.71
N GLY A 62 10.12 25.74 8.45
CA GLY A 62 9.09 25.65 7.41
C GLY A 62 8.57 24.23 7.23
N GLU A 63 9.43 23.21 7.23
CA GLU A 63 9.02 21.79 7.14
C GLU A 63 8.06 21.41 8.26
N LYS A 64 8.38 21.79 9.50
CA LYS A 64 7.52 21.53 10.68
C LYS A 64 6.16 22.25 10.56
N ILE A 65 6.18 23.49 10.09
CA ILE A 65 4.95 24.29 9.92
C ILE A 65 4.12 23.75 8.75
N VAL A 66 4.73 23.35 7.64
CA VAL A 66 4.05 22.70 6.51
C VAL A 66 3.35 21.42 6.96
N ALA A 67 4.03 20.57 7.74
CA ALA A 67 3.42 19.36 8.29
C ALA A 67 2.20 19.69 9.18
N GLN A 68 2.32 20.67 10.08
CA GLN A 68 1.21 21.08 10.94
C GLN A 68 0.09 21.79 10.17
N ALA A 69 0.42 22.61 9.16
CA ALA A 69 -0.55 23.25 8.28
C ALA A 69 -1.42 22.23 7.54
N LYS A 70 -0.81 21.14 7.09
CA LYS A 70 -1.50 20.03 6.46
C LYS A 70 -2.54 19.38 7.39
N ASN A 71 -2.16 19.12 8.64
CA ASN A 71 -3.08 18.60 9.65
C ASN A 71 -4.29 19.52 9.86
N ILE A 72 -4.05 20.85 10.03
CA ILE A 72 -5.11 21.83 10.27
C ILE A 72 -6.05 21.93 9.07
N VAL A 73 -5.52 21.99 7.84
CA VAL A 73 -6.33 22.06 6.62
C VAL A 73 -7.16 20.78 6.46
N ASN A 74 -6.58 19.61 6.73
CA ASN A 74 -7.31 18.33 6.67
C ASN A 74 -8.44 18.29 7.72
N GLU A 75 -8.21 18.71 8.95
CA GLU A 75 -9.29 18.77 9.96
C GLU A 75 -10.40 19.75 9.57
N ALA A 76 -10.07 20.88 8.92
CA ALA A 76 -11.07 21.78 8.41
C ALA A 76 -11.88 21.17 7.24
N LEU A 77 -11.25 20.37 6.39
CA LEU A 77 -11.95 19.62 5.32
C LEU A 77 -12.87 18.54 5.88
N ARG A 78 -12.48 17.90 7.00
CA ARG A 78 -13.27 16.87 7.69
C ARG A 78 -14.68 17.33 8.07
N ILE A 79 -14.86 18.63 8.35
CA ILE A 79 -16.20 19.19 8.59
C ILE A 79 -17.13 18.94 7.39
N LYS A 80 -16.61 19.10 6.17
CA LYS A 80 -17.39 18.85 4.94
C LYS A 80 -17.72 17.36 4.77
N ASP A 81 -16.80 16.51 5.15
CA ASP A 81 -17.00 15.06 5.07
C ASP A 81 -18.06 14.59 6.08
N ILE A 82 -18.07 15.16 7.30
CA ILE A 82 -19.13 14.87 8.30
C ILE A 82 -20.51 15.24 7.74
N VAL A 83 -20.64 16.40 7.10
CA VAL A 83 -21.89 16.80 6.47
C VAL A 83 -22.28 15.91 5.29
N ALA A 84 -21.30 15.48 4.48
CA ALA A 84 -21.51 14.56 3.37
C ALA A 84 -21.96 13.18 3.88
N GLN A 85 -21.36 12.71 4.96
CA GLN A 85 -21.73 11.47 5.63
C GLN A 85 -23.19 11.48 6.13
N ASP A 86 -23.59 12.54 6.80
CA ASP A 86 -24.96 12.71 7.31
C ASP A 86 -25.99 12.68 6.17
N LYS A 87 -25.61 13.14 4.97
CA LYS A 87 -26.43 13.10 3.75
C LYS A 87 -26.34 11.78 2.97
N GLY A 88 -25.57 10.80 3.44
CA GLY A 88 -25.36 9.53 2.73
C GLY A 88 -24.60 9.64 1.41
N TYR A 89 -23.89 10.74 1.16
CA TYR A 89 -23.14 10.97 -0.06
C TYR A 89 -21.82 10.19 -0.03
N VAL A 90 -21.58 9.38 -1.07
CA VAL A 90 -20.33 8.65 -1.30
C VAL A 90 -19.74 9.11 -2.64
N GLY A 91 -18.80 10.04 -2.62
CA GLY A 91 -18.24 10.60 -3.85
C GLY A 91 -17.06 11.52 -3.61
N GLY A 92 -16.50 12.04 -4.73
CA GLY A 92 -15.33 12.91 -4.75
C GLY A 92 -14.02 12.17 -5.10
N PRO A 93 -12.88 12.89 -5.17
CA PRO A 93 -11.59 12.29 -5.51
C PRO A 93 -11.12 11.39 -4.37
N PHE A 94 -10.61 10.21 -4.71
CA PHE A 94 -10.07 9.24 -3.75
C PHE A 94 -8.87 8.53 -4.36
N THR A 95 -7.73 8.55 -3.67
CA THR A 95 -6.51 7.89 -4.12
C THR A 95 -6.26 6.64 -3.27
N LEU A 96 -6.29 5.48 -3.92
CA LEU A 96 -6.05 4.18 -3.33
C LEU A 96 -4.67 3.64 -3.73
N GLY A 97 -3.81 3.38 -2.77
CA GLY A 97 -2.55 2.68 -2.99
C GLY A 97 -2.74 1.16 -2.87
N ILE A 98 -2.05 0.37 -3.70
CA ILE A 98 -2.09 -1.10 -3.60
C ILE A 98 -0.68 -1.65 -3.83
N ILE A 99 -0.27 -2.63 -3.01
CA ILE A 99 1.04 -3.27 -3.20
C ILE A 99 1.08 -4.13 -4.48
N PRO A 100 2.26 -4.26 -5.13
CA PRO A 100 2.41 -4.98 -6.40
C PRO A 100 2.00 -6.45 -6.34
N THR A 101 2.11 -7.10 -5.19
CA THR A 101 1.76 -8.52 -5.03
C THR A 101 0.25 -8.79 -4.86
N ILE A 102 -0.57 -7.73 -4.75
CA ILE A 102 -2.03 -7.81 -4.60
C ILE A 102 -2.72 -7.20 -5.82
N MET A 103 -2.20 -6.09 -6.34
CA MET A 103 -2.85 -5.29 -7.37
C MET A 103 -3.27 -6.09 -8.60
N PRO A 104 -2.43 -6.95 -9.23
CA PRO A 104 -2.79 -7.65 -10.46
C PRO A 104 -3.97 -8.61 -10.33
N THR A 105 -4.18 -9.17 -9.14
CA THR A 105 -5.24 -10.15 -8.89
C THR A 105 -6.49 -9.55 -8.28
N LEU A 106 -6.34 -8.69 -7.27
CA LEU A 106 -7.47 -8.13 -6.54
C LEU A 106 -8.18 -7.00 -7.30
N LEU A 107 -7.42 -6.08 -7.93
CA LEU A 107 -8.00 -4.91 -8.59
C LEU A 107 -9.02 -5.27 -9.68
N PRO A 108 -8.75 -6.21 -10.61
CA PRO A 108 -9.72 -6.62 -11.62
C PRO A 108 -11.00 -7.23 -11.05
N MET A 109 -10.94 -7.83 -9.86
CA MET A 109 -12.10 -8.46 -9.24
C MET A 109 -13.13 -7.45 -8.76
N PHE A 110 -12.72 -6.34 -8.18
CA PHE A 110 -13.65 -5.40 -7.54
C PHE A 110 -13.88 -4.10 -8.30
N LEU A 111 -12.92 -3.65 -9.13
CA LEU A 111 -12.91 -2.30 -9.68
C LEU A 111 -14.19 -1.99 -10.46
N LYS A 112 -14.59 -2.88 -11.38
CA LYS A 112 -15.79 -2.67 -12.20
C LYS A 112 -17.05 -2.52 -11.33
N SER A 113 -17.26 -3.43 -10.40
CA SER A 113 -18.42 -3.40 -9.50
C SER A 113 -18.43 -2.15 -8.61
N PHE A 114 -17.23 -1.70 -8.17
CA PHE A 114 -17.10 -0.51 -7.35
C PHE A 114 -17.47 0.77 -8.12
N ILE A 115 -16.92 0.99 -9.32
CA ILE A 115 -17.20 2.20 -10.10
C ILE A 115 -18.66 2.25 -10.61
N GLU A 116 -19.28 1.10 -10.88
CA GLU A 116 -20.69 1.03 -11.25
C GLU A 116 -21.61 1.37 -10.05
N LYS A 117 -21.26 0.91 -8.85
CA LYS A 117 -22.04 1.17 -7.63
C LYS A 117 -21.84 2.60 -7.08
N TYR A 118 -20.65 3.20 -7.26
CA TYR A 118 -20.28 4.50 -6.73
C TYR A 118 -19.75 5.45 -7.83
N PRO A 119 -20.57 5.86 -8.79
CA PRO A 119 -20.15 6.63 -9.98
C PRO A 119 -19.64 8.04 -9.66
N GLU A 120 -19.99 8.58 -8.47
CA GLU A 120 -19.52 9.88 -7.99
C GLU A 120 -18.10 9.84 -7.38
N VAL A 121 -17.52 8.64 -7.21
CA VAL A 121 -16.15 8.50 -6.72
C VAL A 121 -15.17 8.60 -7.89
N ASN A 122 -14.31 9.61 -7.86
CA ASN A 122 -13.20 9.72 -8.81
C ASN A 122 -11.98 8.98 -8.23
N LEU A 123 -11.88 7.68 -8.54
CA LEU A 123 -10.87 6.78 -7.98
C LEU A 123 -9.55 6.86 -8.76
N ILE A 124 -8.48 7.22 -8.06
CA ILE A 124 -7.10 7.14 -8.56
C ILE A 124 -6.42 5.97 -7.89
N ILE A 125 -5.79 5.09 -8.68
CA ILE A 125 -5.09 3.91 -8.17
C ILE A 125 -3.59 4.08 -8.37
N LYS A 126 -2.80 3.83 -7.31
CA LYS A 126 -1.34 3.87 -7.34
C LYS A 126 -0.78 2.53 -6.91
N GLU A 127 0.17 2.00 -7.67
CA GLU A 127 0.96 0.85 -7.26
C GLU A 127 2.22 1.33 -6.54
N GLN A 128 2.40 0.91 -5.29
CA GLN A 128 3.54 1.29 -4.45
C GLN A 128 3.91 0.12 -3.53
N ASN A 129 5.18 0.01 -3.13
CA ASN A 129 5.58 -0.94 -2.10
C ASN A 129 5.08 -0.50 -0.71
N THR A 130 5.21 -1.38 0.28
CA THR A 130 4.66 -1.14 1.63
C THR A 130 5.20 0.14 2.27
N ASP A 131 6.52 0.38 2.20
CA ASP A 131 7.15 1.55 2.80
C ASP A 131 6.66 2.86 2.15
N GLN A 132 6.57 2.86 0.81
CA GLN A 132 6.04 4.00 0.06
C GLN A 132 4.56 4.26 0.38
N LEU A 133 3.75 3.21 0.57
CA LEU A 133 2.35 3.35 0.97
C LEU A 133 2.23 3.97 2.36
N ILE A 134 3.05 3.52 3.33
CA ILE A 134 3.08 4.06 4.68
C ILE A 134 3.44 5.56 4.66
N GLU A 135 4.49 5.92 3.93
CA GLU A 135 4.91 7.32 3.77
C GLU A 135 3.80 8.14 3.11
N SER A 136 3.24 7.65 2.01
CA SER A 136 2.14 8.30 1.28
C SER A 136 0.88 8.50 2.13
N LEU A 137 0.54 7.53 3.01
CA LEU A 137 -0.57 7.67 3.98
C LEU A 137 -0.27 8.74 5.02
N LYS A 138 0.93 8.75 5.61
CA LYS A 138 1.37 9.76 6.59
C LYS A 138 1.40 11.16 5.99
N GLU A 139 1.82 11.27 4.75
CA GLU A 139 1.81 12.53 3.99
C GLU A 139 0.40 12.92 3.53
N GLY A 140 -0.58 12.00 3.48
CA GLY A 140 -1.92 12.20 2.92
C GLY A 140 -1.89 12.42 1.39
N SER A 141 -0.90 11.86 0.69
CA SER A 141 -0.82 11.82 -0.77
C SER A 141 -1.63 10.67 -1.36
N ILE A 142 -2.06 9.72 -0.51
CA ILE A 142 -3.10 8.71 -0.75
C ILE A 142 -4.09 8.72 0.41
N ASP A 143 -5.35 8.38 0.13
CA ASP A 143 -6.44 8.36 1.13
C ASP A 143 -6.49 7.02 1.88
N ALA A 144 -6.23 5.92 1.19
CA ALA A 144 -6.15 4.57 1.78
C ALA A 144 -5.17 3.69 0.99
N ALA A 145 -4.78 2.56 1.58
CA ALA A 145 -3.93 1.56 0.95
C ALA A 145 -4.44 0.14 1.17
N ILE A 146 -4.09 -0.79 0.26
CA ILE A 146 -4.28 -2.22 0.46
C ILE A 146 -2.91 -2.88 0.50
N ALA A 147 -2.59 -3.49 1.64
CA ALA A 147 -1.30 -4.16 1.85
C ALA A 147 -1.47 -5.40 2.75
N ALA A 148 -0.38 -6.16 2.89
CA ALA A 148 -0.32 -7.23 3.88
C ALA A 148 -0.08 -6.64 5.29
N THR A 149 -0.78 -7.18 6.28
CA THR A 149 -0.75 -6.76 7.69
C THR A 149 -0.50 -7.97 8.61
N PRO A 150 -0.22 -7.78 9.91
CA PRO A 150 -0.15 -6.50 10.63
C PRO A 150 1.13 -5.71 10.29
N LEU A 151 1.05 -4.37 10.30
CA LEU A 151 2.20 -3.45 10.18
C LEU A 151 2.56 -2.82 11.53
N GLU A 152 1.59 -2.76 12.45
CA GLU A 152 1.75 -2.23 13.82
C GLU A 152 2.28 -0.79 13.87
N ILE A 153 1.78 0.07 12.96
CA ILE A 153 2.22 1.46 12.84
C ILE A 153 1.24 2.37 13.59
N GLU A 154 1.76 3.16 14.51
CA GLU A 154 1.02 4.20 15.19
C GLU A 154 0.38 5.17 14.18
N ASP A 155 -0.82 5.63 14.46
CA ASP A 155 -1.64 6.51 13.59
C ASP A 155 -2.23 5.86 12.32
N LEU A 156 -1.97 4.60 12.02
CA LEU A 156 -2.63 3.88 10.95
C LEU A 156 -3.66 2.90 11.48
N GLU A 157 -4.85 2.93 10.88
CA GLU A 157 -5.92 1.96 11.12
C GLU A 157 -5.82 0.84 10.09
N GLU A 158 -5.80 -0.40 10.56
CA GLU A 158 -5.80 -1.59 9.73
C GLU A 158 -7.16 -2.28 9.82
N ARG A 159 -7.83 -2.45 8.68
CA ARG A 159 -9.13 -3.13 8.59
C ARG A 159 -8.99 -4.38 7.73
N PRO A 160 -8.98 -5.56 8.33
CA PRO A 160 -8.85 -6.82 7.59
C PRO A 160 -9.93 -6.97 6.52
N LEU A 161 -9.49 -7.31 5.30
CA LEU A 161 -10.33 -7.62 4.15
C LEU A 161 -10.49 -9.13 3.99
N TYR A 162 -9.36 -9.85 4.01
CA TYR A 162 -9.31 -11.31 3.88
C TYR A 162 -7.96 -11.88 4.32
N TYR A 163 -7.97 -13.20 4.51
CA TYR A 163 -6.76 -13.99 4.76
C TYR A 163 -6.44 -14.80 3.52
N GLU A 164 -5.22 -14.68 3.02
CA GLU A 164 -4.79 -15.31 1.77
C GLU A 164 -3.69 -16.34 2.02
N PRO A 165 -4.01 -17.66 1.84
CA PRO A 165 -3.04 -18.72 2.02
C PRO A 165 -1.87 -18.62 1.05
N PHE A 166 -0.70 -19.11 1.46
CA PHE A 166 0.42 -19.35 0.58
C PHE A 166 0.23 -20.68 -0.16
N VAL A 167 0.68 -20.73 -1.41
CA VAL A 167 0.66 -21.92 -2.25
C VAL A 167 2.05 -22.12 -2.83
N GLY A 168 2.60 -23.32 -2.71
CA GLY A 168 3.88 -23.65 -3.33
C GLY A 168 3.73 -23.85 -4.83
N TYR A 169 4.65 -23.31 -5.62
CA TYR A 169 4.87 -23.64 -7.00
C TYR A 169 6.14 -24.49 -7.09
N VAL A 170 5.95 -25.80 -7.28
CA VAL A 170 7.00 -26.83 -7.18
C VAL A 170 7.16 -27.49 -8.54
N PRO A 171 8.26 -27.20 -9.29
CA PRO A 171 8.48 -27.80 -10.60
C PRO A 171 8.73 -29.31 -10.50
N LYS A 172 8.52 -30.04 -11.59
CA LYS A 172 8.66 -31.51 -11.64
C LYS A 172 10.05 -32.00 -11.24
N SER A 173 11.08 -31.21 -11.48
CA SER A 173 12.48 -31.49 -11.14
C SER A 173 12.79 -31.35 -9.65
N HIS A 174 11.93 -30.70 -8.87
CA HIS A 174 12.19 -30.44 -7.46
C HIS A 174 11.90 -31.63 -6.57
N ARG A 175 12.67 -31.81 -5.47
CA ARG A 175 12.50 -32.92 -4.51
C ARG A 175 11.07 -33.03 -3.93
N LEU A 176 10.37 -31.92 -3.79
CA LEU A 176 9.00 -31.88 -3.28
C LEU A 176 7.93 -32.11 -4.37
N SER A 177 8.30 -32.40 -5.60
CA SER A 177 7.34 -32.59 -6.71
C SER A 177 6.33 -33.73 -6.47
N SER A 178 6.74 -34.79 -5.78
CA SER A 178 5.90 -35.93 -5.42
C SER A 178 5.09 -35.76 -4.13
N VAL A 179 5.37 -34.71 -3.34
CA VAL A 179 4.67 -34.45 -2.09
C VAL A 179 3.24 -33.98 -2.39
N LYS A 180 2.27 -34.51 -1.67
CA LYS A 180 0.86 -34.16 -1.86
C LYS A 180 0.51 -32.77 -1.25
N GLU A 181 1.00 -32.52 -0.06
CA GLU A 181 0.80 -31.27 0.69
C GLU A 181 2.12 -30.85 1.31
N LEU A 182 2.37 -29.55 1.36
CA LEU A 182 3.55 -28.96 1.99
C LEU A 182 3.34 -28.74 3.49
N THR A 183 4.43 -28.75 4.22
CA THR A 183 4.49 -28.26 5.61
C THR A 183 5.53 -27.15 5.70
N GLU A 184 5.51 -26.33 6.77
CA GLU A 184 6.53 -25.29 6.99
C GLU A 184 7.94 -25.90 7.06
N ALA A 185 8.08 -27.12 7.58
CA ALA A 185 9.36 -27.82 7.69
C ALA A 185 9.95 -28.29 6.33
N ASP A 186 9.12 -28.39 5.29
CA ASP A 186 9.58 -28.76 3.95
C ASP A 186 10.29 -27.61 3.23
N ILE A 187 10.06 -26.38 3.69
CA ILE A 187 10.53 -25.17 3.02
C ILE A 187 11.98 -24.87 3.41
N ASP A 188 12.85 -24.89 2.39
CA ASP A 188 14.28 -24.55 2.52
C ASP A 188 14.59 -23.28 1.73
N LEU A 189 15.15 -22.27 2.42
CA LEU A 189 15.50 -20.97 1.80
C LEU A 189 16.55 -21.11 0.69
N SER A 190 17.38 -22.15 0.72
CA SER A 190 18.37 -22.40 -0.33
C SER A 190 17.77 -22.88 -1.66
N GLU A 191 16.52 -23.37 -1.64
CA GLU A 191 15.80 -23.88 -2.80
C GLU A 191 14.65 -22.97 -3.24
N ILE A 192 14.46 -21.80 -2.58
CA ILE A 192 13.32 -20.94 -2.83
C ILE A 192 13.72 -19.67 -3.60
N LEU A 193 13.00 -19.39 -4.67
CA LEU A 193 13.10 -18.15 -5.41
C LEU A 193 12.23 -17.09 -4.76
N LEU A 194 12.82 -15.98 -4.33
CA LEU A 194 12.15 -14.91 -3.61
C LEU A 194 12.03 -13.64 -4.47
N LEU A 195 10.98 -12.85 -4.19
CA LEU A 195 10.89 -11.49 -4.69
C LEU A 195 12.04 -10.63 -4.13
N LYS A 196 12.35 -9.52 -4.80
CA LYS A 196 13.33 -8.52 -4.32
C LYS A 196 12.93 -7.94 -2.96
N ASP A 197 13.87 -7.30 -2.29
CA ASP A 197 13.63 -6.57 -1.04
C ASP A 197 12.56 -5.47 -1.20
N GLY A 198 11.84 -5.16 -0.12
CA GLY A 198 10.76 -4.19 -0.11
C GLY A 198 9.39 -4.78 -0.52
N HIS A 199 9.30 -6.08 -0.76
CA HIS A 199 8.02 -6.79 -0.91
C HIS A 199 7.68 -7.53 0.40
N CYS A 200 6.64 -7.10 1.09
CA CYS A 200 6.16 -7.74 2.32
C CYS A 200 5.87 -9.25 2.18
N PHE A 201 5.59 -9.72 0.97
CA PHE A 201 5.42 -11.15 0.70
C PHE A 201 6.74 -11.93 0.86
N ARG A 202 7.88 -11.34 0.46
CA ARG A 202 9.22 -11.89 0.72
C ARG A 202 9.45 -12.01 2.22
N ASP A 203 9.18 -10.93 2.97
CA ASP A 203 9.39 -10.90 4.42
C ASP A 203 8.52 -11.92 5.13
N GLY A 204 7.27 -12.11 4.68
CA GLY A 204 6.39 -13.18 5.13
C GLY A 204 6.99 -14.59 4.91
N ILE A 205 7.61 -14.84 3.75
CA ILE A 205 8.27 -16.13 3.48
C ILE A 205 9.50 -16.31 4.38
N LEU A 206 10.31 -15.27 4.55
CA LEU A 206 11.47 -15.32 5.45
C LEU A 206 11.04 -15.61 6.90
N ASN A 207 9.95 -14.99 7.36
CA ASN A 207 9.40 -15.24 8.68
C ASN A 207 8.81 -16.65 8.83
N LEU A 208 8.22 -17.20 7.76
CA LEU A 208 7.76 -18.59 7.73
C LEU A 208 8.92 -19.57 7.94
N CYS A 209 10.09 -19.27 7.37
CA CYS A 209 11.28 -20.13 7.36
C CYS A 209 12.23 -19.91 8.55
N GLN A 210 12.00 -18.95 9.44
CA GLN A 210 12.92 -18.53 10.52
C GLN A 210 13.38 -19.65 11.48
N ALA A 211 12.71 -20.78 11.50
CA ALA A 211 13.09 -21.86 12.41
C ALA A 211 14.34 -22.65 11.98
N ASN A 212 14.80 -22.61 10.73
CA ASN A 212 15.73 -23.63 10.25
C ASN A 212 16.93 -23.21 9.39
N ASN A 213 17.04 -22.00 8.80
CA ASN A 213 18.09 -21.81 7.80
C ASN A 213 18.75 -20.42 7.78
N LYS A 214 20.10 -20.42 7.66
CA LYS A 214 20.87 -19.26 7.18
C LYS A 214 20.68 -19.18 5.67
N LEU A 215 20.39 -17.96 5.18
CA LEU A 215 20.40 -17.67 3.74
C LEU A 215 21.79 -17.94 3.18
N ASP A 216 21.98 -19.08 2.54
CA ASP A 216 23.18 -19.34 1.72
C ASP A 216 22.92 -18.85 0.31
N LEU A 217 23.30 -17.62 0.02
CA LEU A 217 23.12 -16.92 -1.26
C LEU A 217 24.25 -17.20 -2.25
N SER A 218 24.92 -18.33 -2.16
CA SER A 218 26.22 -18.59 -2.75
C SER A 218 26.27 -18.64 -4.30
N HIS A 219 25.16 -18.83 -5.02
CA HIS A 219 25.22 -19.04 -6.46
C HIS A 219 24.63 -17.93 -7.33
N PHE A 220 23.47 -17.36 -6.98
CA PHE A 220 22.91 -16.19 -7.67
C PHE A 220 21.84 -15.50 -6.83
N GLN A 221 21.64 -14.19 -7.09
CA GLN A 221 20.59 -13.40 -6.46
C GLN A 221 19.68 -12.84 -7.54
N ILE A 222 18.38 -12.96 -7.34
CA ILE A 222 17.38 -12.38 -8.23
C ILE A 222 16.75 -11.18 -7.55
N GLN A 223 16.77 -10.03 -8.22
CA GLN A 223 16.09 -8.80 -7.79
C GLN A 223 14.89 -8.55 -8.69
N SER A 224 13.90 -9.44 -8.68
CA SER A 224 12.66 -9.31 -9.42
C SER A 224 11.49 -9.00 -8.51
N GLY A 225 10.61 -8.07 -8.92
CA GLY A 225 9.31 -7.81 -8.30
C GLY A 225 8.17 -8.62 -8.91
N SER A 226 8.44 -9.52 -9.86
CA SER A 226 7.43 -10.23 -10.65
C SER A 226 7.37 -11.72 -10.29
N PHE A 227 6.18 -12.19 -9.92
CA PHE A 227 5.91 -13.63 -9.77
C PHE A 227 6.09 -14.39 -11.08
N GLU A 228 5.76 -13.78 -12.22
CA GLU A 228 5.94 -14.41 -13.53
C GLU A 228 7.42 -14.79 -13.78
N THR A 229 8.35 -13.89 -13.44
CA THR A 229 9.78 -14.20 -13.52
C THR A 229 10.16 -15.39 -12.63
N LEU A 230 9.68 -15.42 -11.38
CA LEU A 230 9.97 -16.52 -10.46
C LEU A 230 9.40 -17.86 -10.95
N LEU A 231 8.19 -17.84 -11.50
CA LEU A 231 7.56 -19.04 -12.09
C LEU A 231 8.35 -19.58 -13.26
N ASN A 232 8.78 -18.72 -14.19
CA ASN A 232 9.55 -19.14 -15.35
C ASN A 232 10.93 -19.72 -14.96
N LEU A 233 11.59 -19.12 -13.98
CA LEU A 233 12.85 -19.65 -13.44
C LEU A 233 12.65 -20.98 -12.68
N SER A 234 11.52 -21.12 -12.01
CA SER A 234 11.13 -22.37 -11.37
C SER A 234 10.92 -23.48 -12.40
N ASP A 235 10.25 -23.18 -13.53
CA ASP A 235 10.04 -24.12 -14.64
C ASP A 235 11.38 -24.60 -15.24
N GLU A 236 12.41 -23.73 -15.25
CA GLU A 236 13.79 -24.09 -15.66
C GLU A 236 14.55 -24.90 -14.59
N GLY A 237 13.92 -25.21 -13.45
CA GLY A 237 14.52 -26.05 -12.40
C GLY A 237 15.46 -25.32 -11.44
N LEU A 238 15.43 -23.98 -11.40
CA LEU A 238 16.31 -23.18 -10.54
C LEU A 238 15.85 -23.09 -9.08
N GLY A 239 14.72 -23.72 -8.74
CA GLY A 239 14.16 -23.75 -7.41
C GLY A 239 12.64 -23.78 -7.43
N MET A 240 12.02 -23.71 -6.27
CA MET A 240 10.57 -23.52 -6.11
C MET A 240 10.26 -22.07 -5.75
N THR A 241 9.00 -21.68 -5.79
CA THR A 241 8.57 -20.40 -5.20
C THR A 241 7.25 -20.55 -4.48
N LEU A 242 6.92 -19.57 -3.63
CA LEU A 242 5.59 -19.46 -3.03
C LEU A 242 4.80 -18.35 -3.73
N LEU A 243 3.50 -18.55 -3.83
CA LEU A 243 2.55 -17.61 -4.42
C LEU A 243 1.42 -17.31 -3.43
N PRO A 244 0.85 -16.11 -3.45
CA PRO A 244 -0.45 -15.88 -2.86
C PRO A 244 -1.54 -16.71 -3.59
N TYR A 245 -2.56 -17.12 -2.88
CA TYR A 245 -3.62 -17.99 -3.43
C TYR A 245 -4.30 -17.40 -4.68
N LEU A 246 -4.65 -16.11 -4.68
CA LEU A 246 -5.28 -15.47 -5.84
C LEU A 246 -4.37 -15.50 -7.08
N ASN A 247 -3.05 -15.39 -6.89
CA ASN A 247 -2.10 -15.52 -8.00
C ASN A 247 -2.10 -16.95 -8.56
N SER A 248 -2.25 -17.97 -7.72
CA SER A 248 -2.32 -19.38 -8.16
C SER A 248 -3.58 -19.67 -8.99
N LEU A 249 -4.70 -19.01 -8.69
CA LEU A 249 -5.95 -19.15 -9.46
C LEU A 249 -5.80 -18.63 -10.89
N ALA A 250 -5.02 -17.55 -11.08
CA ALA A 250 -4.80 -16.90 -12.36
C ALA A 250 -3.84 -17.64 -13.30
N LEU A 251 -3.19 -18.72 -12.83
CA LEU A 251 -2.22 -19.48 -13.64
C LEU A 251 -2.90 -20.29 -14.75
N ASP A 252 -2.18 -20.46 -15.85
CA ASP A 252 -2.56 -21.35 -16.92
C ASP A 252 -2.74 -22.79 -16.43
N PRO A 253 -3.67 -23.57 -17.00
CA PRO A 253 -3.93 -24.95 -16.59
C PRO A 253 -2.69 -25.84 -16.57
N ALA A 254 -1.73 -25.63 -17.50
CA ALA A 254 -0.49 -26.37 -17.55
C ALA A 254 0.38 -26.16 -16.30
N LYS A 255 0.46 -24.93 -15.81
CA LYS A 255 1.22 -24.56 -14.62
C LYS A 255 0.54 -24.99 -13.30
N LYS A 256 -0.78 -25.16 -13.30
CA LYS A 256 -1.54 -25.58 -12.11
C LYS A 256 -1.14 -26.95 -11.57
N SER A 257 -0.58 -27.83 -12.39
CA SER A 257 -0.08 -29.13 -11.96
C SER A 257 1.12 -29.07 -11.01
N ALA A 258 1.85 -27.95 -11.01
CA ALA A 258 2.97 -27.67 -10.12
C ALA A 258 2.56 -27.05 -8.77
N LEU A 259 1.27 -26.74 -8.60
CA LEU A 259 0.77 -26.15 -7.35
C LEU A 259 0.71 -27.19 -6.24
N LYS A 260 1.16 -26.82 -5.05
CA LYS A 260 1.09 -27.61 -3.82
C LYS A 260 0.51 -26.76 -2.71
N HIS A 261 -0.57 -27.23 -2.08
CA HIS A 261 -1.15 -26.56 -0.93
C HIS A 261 -0.43 -26.96 0.36
N PHE A 262 -0.47 -26.09 1.34
CA PHE A 262 0.01 -26.42 2.67
C PHE A 262 -1.03 -27.22 3.45
N LYS A 263 -0.56 -28.11 4.32
CA LYS A 263 -1.38 -28.78 5.32
C LYS A 263 -1.94 -27.75 6.30
N ALA A 264 -3.18 -27.95 6.75
CA ALA A 264 -3.81 -27.06 7.72
C ALA A 264 -3.15 -27.17 9.13
N PRO A 265 -3.02 -26.04 9.86
CA PRO A 265 -3.36 -24.70 9.46
C PRO A 265 -2.41 -24.13 8.40
N SER A 266 -2.94 -23.71 7.25
CA SER A 266 -2.12 -23.22 6.15
C SER A 266 -1.51 -21.86 6.49
N PRO A 267 -0.21 -21.62 6.23
CA PRO A 267 0.37 -20.30 6.36
C PRO A 267 -0.31 -19.33 5.40
N ALA A 268 -0.65 -18.14 5.90
CA ALA A 268 -1.40 -17.15 5.15
C ALA A 268 -0.94 -15.74 5.51
N ARG A 269 -1.14 -14.79 4.60
CA ARG A 269 -1.05 -13.36 4.92
C ARG A 269 -2.42 -12.80 5.20
N GLU A 270 -2.49 -11.85 6.12
CA GLU A 270 -3.65 -10.98 6.25
C GLU A 270 -3.52 -9.86 5.22
N VAL A 271 -4.59 -9.55 4.51
CA VAL A 271 -4.67 -8.40 3.60
C VAL A 271 -5.68 -7.44 4.15
N SER A 272 -5.26 -6.20 4.36
CA SER A 272 -6.09 -5.17 4.99
C SER A 272 -6.18 -3.91 4.14
N LEU A 273 -7.28 -3.19 4.34
CA LEU A 273 -7.43 -1.80 3.96
C LEU A 273 -6.86 -0.95 5.10
N ILE A 274 -5.89 -0.09 4.75
CA ILE A 274 -5.12 0.71 5.70
C ILE A 274 -5.37 2.18 5.39
N TYR A 275 -5.59 2.98 6.42
CA TYR A 275 -5.75 4.41 6.28
C TYR A 275 -5.31 5.13 7.57
N HIS A 276 -5.00 6.40 7.47
CA HIS A 276 -4.63 7.20 8.63
C HIS A 276 -5.84 7.36 9.56
N ASN A 277 -5.68 7.28 10.90
CA ASN A 277 -6.76 7.45 11.87
C ASN A 277 -7.49 8.81 11.76
N ARG A 278 -6.85 9.80 11.12
CA ARG A 278 -7.43 11.10 10.75
C ARG A 278 -7.88 11.17 9.29
N ALA A 279 -8.05 10.02 8.63
CA ALA A 279 -8.45 9.99 7.23
C ALA A 279 -9.79 10.69 7.00
N LEU A 280 -9.87 11.37 5.86
CA LEU A 280 -11.09 11.92 5.30
C LEU A 280 -11.82 10.84 4.49
N LYS A 281 -13.08 11.08 4.13
CA LYS A 281 -13.85 10.24 3.19
C LYS A 281 -14.02 8.78 3.65
N ILE A 282 -14.23 8.59 4.95
CA ILE A 282 -14.44 7.26 5.55
C ILE A 282 -15.54 6.46 4.84
N GLN A 283 -16.57 7.13 4.28
CA GLN A 283 -17.64 6.48 3.51
C GLN A 283 -17.11 5.73 2.28
N ILE A 284 -16.12 6.31 1.57
CA ILE A 284 -15.49 5.66 0.41
C ILE A 284 -14.64 4.48 0.88
N THR A 285 -13.93 4.64 2.00
CA THR A 285 -13.13 3.58 2.63
C THR A 285 -14.02 2.38 3.03
N GLU A 286 -15.15 2.62 3.69
CA GLU A 286 -16.09 1.56 4.06
C GLU A 286 -16.78 0.94 2.82
N ALA A 287 -17.11 1.74 1.81
CA ALA A 287 -17.65 1.26 0.54
C ALA A 287 -16.67 0.32 -0.20
N LEU A 288 -15.38 0.66 -0.21
CA LEU A 288 -14.31 -0.19 -0.75
C LEU A 288 -14.22 -1.50 0.03
N LYS A 289 -14.13 -1.41 1.37
CA LYS A 289 -14.07 -2.57 2.25
C LYS A 289 -15.24 -3.52 2.02
N GLU A 290 -16.48 -3.00 2.03
CA GLU A 290 -17.68 -3.81 1.78
C GLU A 290 -17.63 -4.49 0.40
N THR A 291 -17.30 -3.74 -0.64
CA THR A 291 -17.26 -4.26 -2.01
C THR A 291 -16.23 -5.38 -2.14
N ILE A 292 -15.00 -5.15 -1.66
CA ILE A 292 -13.91 -6.12 -1.73
C ILE A 292 -14.23 -7.37 -0.91
N SER A 293 -14.67 -7.20 0.35
CA SER A 293 -14.98 -8.32 1.23
C SER A 293 -16.11 -9.20 0.69
N ASN A 294 -17.13 -8.62 0.06
CA ASN A 294 -18.23 -9.38 -0.54
C ASN A 294 -17.77 -10.22 -1.74
N ILE A 295 -16.87 -9.67 -2.57
CA ILE A 295 -16.33 -10.38 -3.74
C ILE A 295 -15.39 -11.50 -3.32
N ILE A 296 -14.51 -11.23 -2.36
CA ILE A 296 -13.51 -12.21 -1.90
C ILE A 296 -14.14 -13.39 -1.18
N ARG A 297 -15.25 -13.22 -0.47
CA ARG A 297 -15.97 -14.36 0.16
C ARG A 297 -16.36 -15.46 -0.81
N GLY A 298 -16.56 -15.12 -2.09
CA GLY A 298 -16.81 -16.10 -3.14
C GLY A 298 -15.56 -16.78 -3.69
N ALA A 299 -14.37 -16.19 -3.51
CA ALA A 299 -13.11 -16.65 -4.08
C ALA A 299 -12.22 -17.41 -3.07
N ILE A 300 -12.28 -17.06 -1.78
CA ILE A 300 -11.45 -17.65 -0.73
C ILE A 300 -12.35 -18.22 0.37
N ALA A 301 -12.39 -19.57 0.45
CA ALA A 301 -13.20 -20.31 1.42
C ALA A 301 -12.37 -20.97 2.55
N PHE A 302 -11.15 -20.49 2.79
CA PHE A 302 -10.27 -21.07 3.80
C PHE A 302 -10.64 -20.57 5.21
N GLN A 303 -10.84 -21.51 6.15
CA GLN A 303 -11.19 -21.21 7.54
C GLN A 303 -10.07 -21.53 8.54
N ASP A 304 -9.11 -22.39 8.17
CA ASP A 304 -8.03 -22.82 9.06
C ASP A 304 -6.67 -22.35 8.52
N VAL A 305 -6.27 -21.15 8.94
CA VAL A 305 -5.06 -20.50 8.49
C VAL A 305 -4.22 -19.99 9.66
N LYS A 306 -2.89 -20.00 9.49
CA LYS A 306 -1.91 -19.41 10.39
C LYS A 306 -1.38 -18.13 9.77
N ILE A 307 -1.64 -16.98 10.40
CA ILE A 307 -1.20 -15.68 9.88
C ILE A 307 0.31 -15.52 10.06
N ILE A 308 0.98 -15.19 8.96
CA ILE A 308 2.40 -14.87 8.93
C ILE A 308 2.56 -13.36 8.77
N SER A 309 3.12 -12.72 9.80
CA SER A 309 3.37 -11.28 9.79
C SER A 309 4.39 -10.89 8.72
N PRO A 310 4.18 -9.77 7.99
CA PRO A 310 5.18 -9.22 7.09
C PRO A 310 6.27 -8.42 7.82
N ILE A 311 6.11 -8.14 9.13
CA ILE A 311 7.12 -7.43 9.92
C ILE A 311 8.31 -8.34 10.14
N ASN A 312 9.50 -7.85 9.81
CA ASN A 312 10.73 -8.57 10.06
C ASN A 312 11.06 -8.53 11.56
N LYS A 313 10.90 -9.66 12.28
CA LYS A 313 11.19 -9.77 13.71
C LYS A 313 12.70 -9.87 14.05
N ALA A 314 13.57 -9.74 13.06
CA ALA A 314 15.02 -9.86 13.18
C ALA A 314 15.76 -8.50 13.30
N GLN A 315 15.05 -7.42 13.69
CA GLN A 315 15.67 -6.14 14.06
C GLN A 315 15.58 -5.89 15.56
#